data_4f77eca48e2189f24c106d6901c1d92f
#
_entry.id   4f77eca48e2189f24c106d6901c1d92f
#
_cell.length_a   1.000
_cell.length_b   1.000
_cell.length_c   1.000
_cell.angle_alpha   90.00
_cell.angle_beta   90.00
_cell.angle_gamma   90.00
#
_symmetry.space_group_name_H-M   'P 1'
#
loop_
_entity.id
_entity.type
_entity.pdbx_description
1 polymer ?
#
loop_
_entity_poly.entity_id
_entity_poly.type
_entity_poly.pdbx_seq_one_letter_code
_entity_poly.pdbx_strand_id
1 'polypeptide(L)'
;MDQVKLGLRRVKDPDLQLNIMDLGLVYGIRVDGDVVSVDMTLTSPGCPSGPEIMGDAERELLTLPGVEDVKINLVWAPFWSPDKIEPRVRAYLGL
;
A
#
# COMPACT_ATOMS: atom_id res chain seq x y z
N MET A 1 -4.62 -6.43 -12.73
CA MET A 1 -4.18 -5.15 -12.14
C MET A 1 -5.25 -4.51 -11.25
N ASP A 2 -6.49 -4.44 -11.71
CA ASP A 2 -7.56 -3.82 -10.91
C ASP A 2 -7.84 -4.58 -9.63
N GLN A 3 -7.79 -5.90 -9.66
CA GLN A 3 -7.98 -6.73 -8.47
C GLN A 3 -6.86 -6.50 -7.45
N VAL A 4 -5.64 -6.28 -7.91
CA VAL A 4 -4.51 -5.98 -7.03
C VAL A 4 -4.75 -4.66 -6.31
N LYS A 5 -5.18 -3.63 -7.03
CA LYS A 5 -5.49 -2.33 -6.43
C LYS A 5 -6.64 -2.43 -5.43
N LEU A 6 -7.68 -3.20 -5.75
CA LEU A 6 -8.78 -3.40 -4.83
C LEU A 6 -8.34 -4.14 -3.56
N GLY A 7 -7.47 -5.13 -3.70
CA GLY A 7 -6.89 -5.83 -2.56
C GLY A 7 -6.09 -4.89 -1.66
N LEU A 8 -5.29 -4.02 -2.26
CA LEU A 8 -4.49 -3.05 -1.51
C LEU A 8 -5.37 -2.02 -0.80
N ARG A 9 -6.55 -1.69 -1.34
CA ARG A 9 -7.50 -0.79 -0.69
C ARG A 9 -8.11 -1.38 0.58
N ARG A 10 -7.98 -2.67 0.81
CA ARG A 10 -8.42 -3.32 2.04
C ARG A 10 -7.39 -3.23 3.15
N VAL A 11 -6.17 -2.81 2.82
CA VAL A 11 -5.08 -2.67 3.78
C VAL A 11 -5.08 -1.25 4.31
N LYS A 12 -5.23 -1.09 5.62
CA LYS A 12 -5.34 0.22 6.27
C LYS A 12 -4.15 0.48 7.17
N ASP A 13 -3.72 1.74 7.19
CA ASP A 13 -2.81 2.22 8.21
C ASP A 13 -3.61 2.38 9.51
N PRO A 14 -3.26 1.66 10.58
CA PRO A 14 -4.04 1.72 11.82
C PRO A 14 -3.98 3.08 12.51
N ASP A 15 -2.95 3.86 12.26
CA ASP A 15 -2.80 5.19 12.87
C ASP A 15 -3.73 6.20 12.22
N LEU A 16 -3.88 6.13 10.90
CA LEU A 16 -4.67 7.10 10.13
C LEU A 16 -6.04 6.56 9.74
N GLN A 17 -6.27 5.25 9.86
CA GLN A 17 -7.54 4.60 9.52
C GLN A 17 -7.92 4.76 8.06
N LEU A 18 -6.94 4.95 7.18
CA LEU A 18 -7.12 5.09 5.75
C LEU A 18 -6.37 3.99 5.03
N ASN A 19 -6.86 3.59 3.86
CA ASN A 19 -6.19 2.55 3.10
C ASN A 19 -4.91 3.08 2.46
N ILE A 20 -3.95 2.17 2.24
CA ILE A 20 -2.62 2.53 1.76
C ILE A 20 -2.62 3.09 0.34
N MET A 21 -3.62 2.78 -0.47
CA MET A 21 -3.74 3.36 -1.81
C MET A 21 -4.11 4.83 -1.73
N ASP A 22 -5.10 5.18 -0.92
CA ASP A 22 -5.55 6.57 -0.76
C ASP A 22 -4.48 7.42 -0.08
N LEU A 23 -3.66 6.83 0.78
CA LEU A 23 -2.56 7.54 1.43
C LEU A 23 -1.37 7.77 0.50
N GLY A 24 -1.36 7.16 -0.67
CA GLY A 24 -0.23 7.30 -1.59
C GLY A 24 1.01 6.55 -1.15
N LEU A 25 0.84 5.48 -0.39
CA LEU A 25 1.95 4.65 0.09
C LEU A 25 2.44 3.64 -0.95
N VAL A 26 1.64 3.36 -1.97
CA VAL A 26 1.99 2.41 -3.02
C VAL A 26 2.60 3.18 -4.19
N TYR A 27 3.88 2.94 -4.46
CA TYR A 27 4.62 3.64 -5.50
C TYR A 27 4.65 2.89 -6.83
N GLY A 28 4.52 1.59 -6.81
CA GLY A 28 4.52 0.81 -8.04
C GLY A 28 3.95 -0.58 -7.83
N ILE A 29 3.33 -1.11 -8.86
CA ILE A 29 2.77 -2.45 -8.86
C ILE A 29 3.22 -3.12 -10.15
N ARG A 30 3.79 -4.32 -10.03
CA ARG A 30 4.18 -5.13 -11.18
C ARG A 30 3.54 -6.50 -11.05
N VAL A 31 2.95 -6.97 -12.13
CA VAL A 31 2.39 -8.32 -12.20
C VAL A 31 3.14 -9.07 -13.28
N ASP A 32 3.78 -10.17 -12.92
CA ASP A 32 4.55 -11.02 -13.82
C ASP A 32 4.07 -12.46 -13.64
N GLY A 33 3.16 -12.88 -14.53
CA GLY A 33 2.55 -14.19 -14.41
C GLY A 33 1.70 -14.29 -13.15
N ASP A 34 2.12 -15.17 -12.24
CA ASP A 34 1.46 -15.39 -10.96
C ASP A 34 2.14 -14.68 -9.78
N VAL A 35 3.16 -13.86 -10.07
CA VAL A 35 3.91 -13.11 -9.06
C VAL A 35 3.49 -11.64 -9.10
N VAL A 36 3.13 -11.09 -7.95
CA VAL A 36 2.81 -9.68 -7.80
C VAL A 36 3.89 -9.01 -6.95
N SER A 37 4.48 -7.93 -7.47
CA SER A 37 5.47 -7.14 -6.76
C SER A 37 4.93 -5.76 -6.50
N VAL A 38 5.00 -5.29 -5.26
CA VAL A 38 4.50 -3.97 -4.86
C VAL A 38 5.64 -3.20 -4.22
N ASP A 39 5.93 -2.02 -4.76
CA ASP A 39 6.85 -1.07 -4.15
C ASP A 39 6.01 -0.12 -3.30
N MET A 40 6.26 -0.08 -2.00
CA MET A 40 5.50 0.77 -1.09
C MET A 40 6.42 1.43 -0.09
N THR A 41 5.90 2.47 0.53
CA THR A 41 6.60 3.19 1.59
C THR A 41 5.70 3.29 2.82
N LEU A 42 6.22 3.90 3.86
CA LEU A 42 5.50 4.18 5.10
C LEU A 42 5.51 5.69 5.35
N THR A 43 4.61 6.15 6.21
CA THR A 43 4.50 7.58 6.52
C THR A 43 5.74 8.11 7.25
N SER A 44 6.47 7.25 7.95
CA SER A 44 7.74 7.61 8.57
C SER A 44 8.60 6.35 8.77
N PRO A 45 9.94 6.51 8.84
CA PRO A 45 10.83 5.38 9.12
C PRO A 45 10.60 4.73 10.48
N GLY A 46 10.05 5.49 11.44
CA GLY A 46 9.76 4.97 12.77
C GLY A 46 8.36 4.41 12.95
N CYS A 47 7.63 4.17 11.86
CA CYS A 47 6.26 3.67 11.93
C CYS A 47 6.23 2.26 12.55
N PRO A 48 5.65 2.09 13.76
CA PRO A 48 5.64 0.78 14.41
C PRO A 48 4.71 -0.22 13.73
N SER A 49 3.79 0.27 12.90
CA SER A 49 2.82 -0.56 12.19
C SER A 49 3.33 -1.04 10.83
N GLY A 50 4.54 -0.64 10.44
CA GLY A 50 5.09 -0.98 9.12
C GLY A 50 5.05 -2.46 8.78
N PRO A 51 5.63 -3.33 9.62
CA PRO A 51 5.60 -4.78 9.36
C PRO A 51 4.19 -5.33 9.29
N GLU A 52 3.27 -4.83 10.09
CA GLU A 52 1.87 -5.24 10.08
C GLU A 52 1.20 -4.85 8.77
N ILE A 53 1.39 -3.62 8.32
CA ILE A 53 0.83 -3.13 7.05
C ILE A 53 1.37 -3.96 5.88
N MET A 54 2.66 -4.21 5.86
CA MET A 54 3.27 -5.00 4.79
C MET A 54 2.77 -6.44 4.79
N GLY A 55 2.63 -7.04 5.98
CA GLY A 55 2.09 -8.38 6.11
C GLY A 55 0.62 -8.46 5.67
N ASP A 56 -0.18 -7.46 6.00
CA ASP A 56 -1.57 -7.39 5.58
C ASP A 56 -1.67 -7.27 4.06
N ALA A 57 -0.83 -6.45 3.45
CA ALA A 57 -0.80 -6.30 2.00
C ALA A 57 -0.46 -7.63 1.33
N GLU A 58 0.53 -8.35 1.83
CA GLU A 58 0.90 -9.66 1.31
C GLU A 58 -0.26 -10.63 1.41
N ARG A 59 -0.90 -10.73 2.58
CA ARG A 59 -2.03 -11.63 2.79
C ARG A 59 -3.20 -11.31 1.87
N GLU A 60 -3.55 -10.04 1.73
CA GLU A 60 -4.67 -9.64 0.87
C GLU A 60 -4.42 -10.01 -0.59
N LEU A 61 -3.20 -9.81 -1.07
CA LEU A 61 -2.88 -10.12 -2.46
C LEU A 61 -2.80 -11.63 -2.71
N LEU A 62 -2.38 -12.41 -1.70
CA LEU A 62 -2.32 -13.86 -1.83
C LEU A 62 -3.71 -14.50 -1.92
N THR A 63 -4.77 -13.81 -1.50
CA THR A 63 -6.14 -14.31 -1.63
C THR A 63 -6.69 -14.18 -3.04
N LEU A 64 -6.02 -13.44 -3.91
CA LEU A 64 -6.51 -13.21 -5.27
C LEU A 64 -6.31 -14.45 -6.14
N PRO A 65 -7.29 -14.79 -7.01
CA PRO A 65 -7.14 -15.91 -7.93
C PRO A 65 -5.96 -15.69 -8.87
N GLY A 66 -5.15 -16.72 -9.05
CA GLY A 66 -4.00 -16.67 -9.95
C GLY A 66 -2.75 -16.06 -9.38
N VAL A 67 -2.77 -15.59 -8.14
CA VAL A 67 -1.58 -15.06 -7.47
C VAL A 67 -0.99 -16.15 -6.58
N GLU A 68 0.24 -16.56 -6.89
CA GLU A 68 0.94 -17.60 -6.14
C GLU A 68 2.03 -17.03 -5.22
N ASP A 69 2.60 -15.86 -5.57
CA ASP A 69 3.64 -15.24 -4.77
C ASP A 69 3.46 -13.73 -4.77
N VAL A 70 3.80 -13.11 -3.65
CA VAL A 70 3.72 -11.65 -3.49
C VAL A 70 5.02 -11.16 -2.88
N LYS A 71 5.59 -10.12 -3.50
CA LYS A 71 6.79 -9.46 -3.01
C LYS A 71 6.45 -8.02 -2.65
N ILE A 72 6.62 -7.67 -1.39
CA ILE A 72 6.42 -6.32 -0.92
C ILE A 72 7.79 -5.70 -0.70
N ASN A 73 8.12 -4.67 -1.47
CA ASN A 73 9.40 -3.98 -1.41
C ASN A 73 9.22 -2.65 -0.72
N LEU A 74 9.92 -2.45 0.38
CA LEU A 74 9.88 -1.18 1.12
C LEU A 74 10.88 -0.23 0.49
N VAL A 75 10.40 0.94 0.06
CA VAL A 75 11.23 1.96 -0.57
C VAL A 75 11.04 3.29 0.16
N TRP A 76 12.12 4.07 0.25
CA TRP A 76 12.13 5.35 0.97
C TRP A 76 12.38 6.54 0.06
N ALA A 77 12.59 6.31 -1.23
CA ALA A 77 12.83 7.38 -2.19
C ALA A 77 11.79 7.32 -3.31
N PRO A 78 11.00 8.39 -3.54
CA PRO A 78 10.96 9.60 -2.73
C PRO A 78 10.30 9.36 -1.36
N PHE A 79 10.67 10.18 -0.37
CA PHE A 79 10.01 10.10 0.93
C PHE A 79 8.54 10.45 0.79
N TRP A 80 7.70 9.75 1.56
CA TRP A 80 6.28 10.05 1.60
C TRP A 80 6.04 11.43 2.24
N SER A 81 5.04 12.14 1.71
CA SER A 81 4.55 13.39 2.29
C SER A 81 3.03 13.45 2.12
N PRO A 82 2.33 14.32 2.87
CA PRO A 82 0.88 14.44 2.74
C PRO A 82 0.41 14.80 1.33
N ASP A 83 1.27 15.36 0.48
CA ASP A 83 0.94 15.67 -0.90
C ASP A 83 0.58 14.43 -1.72
N LYS A 84 1.02 13.25 -1.28
CA LYS A 84 0.77 11.99 -1.98
C LYS A 84 -0.58 11.39 -1.66
N ILE A 85 -1.28 11.92 -0.66
CA ILE A 85 -2.64 11.49 -0.34
C ILE A 85 -3.57 11.93 -1.47
N GLU A 86 -4.54 11.09 -1.83
CA GLU A 86 -5.56 11.44 -2.82
C GLU A 86 -6.19 12.79 -2.48
N PRO A 87 -6.34 13.70 -3.47
CA PRO A 87 -6.86 15.05 -3.18
C PRO A 87 -8.20 15.07 -2.46
N ARG A 88 -9.11 14.17 -2.80
CA ARG A 88 -10.41 14.08 -2.14
C ARG A 88 -10.28 13.69 -0.67
N VAL A 89 -9.31 12.84 -0.36
CA VAL A 89 -9.05 12.39 1.00
C VAL A 89 -8.37 13.49 1.80
N ARG A 90 -7.46 14.22 1.16
CA ARG A 90 -6.80 15.38 1.79
C ARG A 90 -7.84 16.42 2.21
N ALA A 91 -8.81 16.70 1.32
CA ALA A 91 -9.88 17.63 1.63
C ALA A 91 -10.69 17.16 2.83
N TYR A 92 -11.00 15.88 2.89
CA TYR A 92 -11.71 15.28 4.02
C TYR A 92 -10.95 15.43 5.34
N LEU A 93 -9.62 15.27 5.29
CA LEU A 93 -8.75 15.37 6.47
C LEU A 93 -8.43 16.81 6.84
N GLY A 94 -8.73 17.77 5.98
CA GLY A 94 -8.40 19.18 6.21
C GLY A 94 -6.95 19.54 5.92
N LEU A 95 -6.28 18.75 5.10
CA LEU A 95 -4.88 18.96 4.76
C LEU A 95 -4.69 19.81 3.49
#